data_df9ae01e0aa8c05237880ea67b37dc8f
#
_entry.id   df9ae01e0aa8c05237880ea67b37dc8f
#
_cell.length_a   1.000
_cell.length_b   1.000
_cell.length_c   1.000
_cell.angle_alpha   90.00
_cell.angle_beta   90.00
_cell.angle_gamma   90.00
#
_symmetry.space_group_name_H-M   'P 1'
#
loop_
_entity.id
_entity.type
_entity.pdbx_description
1 polymer ?
#
loop_
_entity_poly.entity_id
_entity_poly.type
_entity_poly.pdbx_seq_one_letter_code
_entity_poly.pdbx_strand_id
1 'polypeptide(L)'
;MPNITYIEPSGQAVTLSLPTGWNLMQGATANGVDGILGECGGSCACATCHCYVEVARLGELSPPSEGELAMLANVASERRPNSRLACQIKVSDALEGLVVTLPPAQE
;
A
#
# COMPACT_ATOMS: atom_id res chain seq x y z
N MET A 1 -5.58 -2.15 17.36
CA MET A 1 -4.76 -2.40 16.16
C MET A 1 -5.67 -2.85 15.02
N PRO A 2 -5.85 -2.05 13.98
CA PRO A 2 -6.72 -2.45 12.88
C PRO A 2 -6.14 -3.62 12.09
N ASN A 3 -7.04 -4.43 11.52
CA ASN A 3 -6.65 -5.54 10.65
C ASN A 3 -6.64 -5.06 9.20
N ILE A 4 -5.53 -5.27 8.52
CA ILE A 4 -5.35 -4.91 7.12
C ILE A 4 -5.09 -6.19 6.34
N THR A 5 -5.77 -6.36 5.21
CA THR A 5 -5.57 -7.51 4.33
C THR A 5 -4.79 -7.10 3.10
N TYR A 6 -3.71 -7.83 2.82
CA TYR A 6 -2.92 -7.66 1.60
C TYR A 6 -3.21 -8.85 0.70
N ILE A 7 -3.54 -8.60 -0.55
CA ILE A 7 -3.68 -9.66 -1.55
C ILE A 7 -2.39 -9.68 -2.36
N GLU A 8 -1.58 -10.72 -2.17
CA GLU A 8 -0.30 -10.86 -2.83
C GLU A 8 -0.47 -11.12 -4.34
N PRO A 9 0.59 -10.90 -5.14
CA PRO A 9 0.52 -11.17 -6.59
C PRO A 9 0.08 -12.58 -6.95
N SER A 10 0.34 -13.55 -6.06
CA SER A 10 -0.12 -14.93 -6.23
C SER A 10 -1.62 -15.11 -6.03
N GLY A 11 -2.30 -14.09 -5.48
CA GLY A 11 -3.72 -14.17 -5.12
C GLY A 11 -3.96 -14.54 -3.66
N GLN A 12 -2.92 -14.84 -2.90
CA GLN A 12 -3.05 -15.20 -1.48
C GLN A 12 -3.36 -13.96 -0.65
N ALA A 13 -4.37 -14.04 0.21
CA ALA A 13 -4.73 -12.98 1.13
C ALA A 13 -3.99 -13.17 2.46
N VAL A 14 -3.36 -12.10 2.95
CA VAL A 14 -2.66 -12.09 4.23
C VAL A 14 -3.26 -10.99 5.09
N THR A 15 -3.86 -11.33 6.21
CA THR A 15 -4.46 -10.36 7.14
C THR A 15 -3.55 -10.16 8.34
N LEU A 16 -3.21 -8.90 8.62
CA LEU A 16 -2.29 -8.54 9.69
C LEU A 16 -2.93 -7.48 10.60
N SER A 17 -2.70 -7.61 11.90
CA SER A 17 -3.01 -6.54 12.86
C SER A 17 -1.82 -5.60 12.93
N LEU A 18 -2.00 -4.35 12.56
CA LEU A 18 -0.92 -3.38 12.46
C LEU A 18 -1.05 -2.27 13.51
N PRO A 19 0.06 -1.82 14.11
CA PRO A 19 0.01 -0.69 15.03
C PRO A 19 -0.42 0.59 14.33
N THR A 20 -1.23 1.40 15.00
CA THR A 20 -1.55 2.74 14.49
C THR A 20 -0.29 3.58 14.40
N GLY A 21 -0.20 4.41 13.38
CA GLY A 21 0.97 5.24 13.12
C GLY A 21 1.98 4.61 12.17
N TRP A 22 1.93 3.28 11.97
CA TRP A 22 2.71 2.64 10.91
C TRP A 22 2.10 2.99 9.54
N ASN A 23 2.87 2.86 8.47
CA ASN A 23 2.31 2.89 7.14
C ASN A 23 2.12 1.46 6.61
N LEU A 24 1.37 1.31 5.52
CA LEU A 24 1.09 -0.03 4.98
C LEU A 24 2.33 -0.73 4.43
N MET A 25 3.34 0.02 3.96
CA MET A 25 4.59 -0.56 3.51
C MET A 25 5.34 -1.20 4.69
N GLN A 26 5.42 -0.50 5.82
CA GLN A 26 6.06 -1.05 7.03
C GLN A 26 5.38 -2.33 7.49
N GLY A 27 4.03 -2.33 7.46
CA GLY A 27 3.27 -3.52 7.83
C GLY A 27 3.60 -4.71 6.94
N ALA A 28 3.68 -4.49 5.63
CA ALA A 28 3.97 -5.55 4.68
C ALA A 28 5.42 -6.05 4.81
N THR A 29 6.39 -5.15 4.83
CA THR A 29 7.81 -5.54 4.85
C THR A 29 8.21 -6.19 6.18
N ALA A 30 7.66 -5.72 7.30
CA ALA A 30 7.94 -6.29 8.61
C ALA A 30 7.38 -7.71 8.78
N ASN A 31 6.37 -8.07 8.00
CA ASN A 31 5.69 -9.37 8.11
C ASN A 31 5.93 -10.29 6.91
N GLY A 32 6.85 -9.94 6.03
CA GLY A 32 7.23 -10.78 4.90
C GLY A 32 6.17 -10.92 3.81
N VAL A 33 5.30 -9.93 3.64
CA VAL A 33 4.29 -9.95 2.59
C VAL A 33 4.98 -9.74 1.23
N ASP A 34 4.71 -10.63 0.28
CA ASP A 34 5.25 -10.50 -1.08
C ASP A 34 4.51 -9.41 -1.86
N GLY A 35 5.23 -8.73 -2.75
CA GLY A 35 4.64 -7.76 -3.66
C GLY A 35 4.91 -6.29 -3.31
N ILE A 36 5.55 -6.02 -2.17
CA ILE A 36 6.03 -4.68 -1.81
C ILE A 36 7.51 -4.77 -1.48
N LEU A 37 8.33 -4.02 -2.19
CA LEU A 37 9.77 -4.00 -1.95
C LEU A 37 10.18 -2.95 -0.92
N GLY A 38 9.58 -1.76 -1.01
CA GLY A 38 9.85 -0.68 -0.05
C GLY A 38 11.31 -0.24 -0.02
N GLU A 39 12.01 -0.27 -1.15
CA GLU A 39 13.45 0.01 -1.23
C GLU A 39 13.84 1.40 -0.75
N CYS A 40 12.93 2.37 -0.87
CA CYS A 40 13.20 3.74 -0.40
C CYS A 40 12.99 3.93 1.10
N GLY A 41 12.60 2.89 1.82
CA GLY A 41 12.34 2.97 3.25
C GLY A 41 11.18 3.89 3.63
N GLY A 42 10.27 4.15 2.68
CA GLY A 42 9.11 5.01 2.93
C GLY A 42 9.29 6.47 2.56
N SER A 43 10.41 6.83 1.92
CA SER A 43 10.68 8.20 1.51
C SER A 43 9.91 8.64 0.26
N CYS A 44 9.12 7.74 -0.34
CA CYS A 44 8.36 8.02 -1.56
C CYS A 44 9.29 8.35 -2.76
N ALA A 45 10.47 7.74 -2.80
CA ALA A 45 11.49 8.07 -3.79
C ALA A 45 11.68 7.03 -4.90
N CYS A 46 11.15 5.81 -4.73
CA CYS A 46 11.43 4.71 -5.67
C CYS A 46 10.19 4.01 -6.24
N ALA A 47 9.00 4.36 -5.78
CA ALA A 47 7.72 3.79 -6.25
C ALA A 47 7.63 2.26 -6.14
N THR A 48 8.42 1.62 -5.26
CA THR A 48 8.41 0.16 -5.08
C THR A 48 7.41 -0.32 -4.03
N CYS A 49 6.51 0.55 -3.59
CA CYS A 49 5.44 0.22 -2.64
C CYS A 49 4.04 0.46 -3.24
N HIS A 50 3.92 0.37 -4.56
CA HIS A 50 2.66 0.55 -5.26
C HIS A 50 1.63 -0.51 -4.82
N CYS A 51 0.41 -0.07 -4.53
CA CYS A 51 -0.70 -0.97 -4.22
C CYS A 51 -2.01 -0.42 -4.78
N TYR A 52 -2.99 -1.30 -4.93
CA TYR A 52 -4.34 -0.93 -5.33
C TYR A 52 -5.26 -1.02 -4.11
N VAL A 53 -5.81 0.12 -3.69
CA VAL A 53 -6.74 0.18 -2.56
C VAL A 53 -8.13 -0.24 -3.04
N GLU A 54 -8.90 -0.94 -2.19
CA GLU A 54 -10.28 -1.28 -2.55
C GLU A 54 -11.08 -0.01 -2.84
N VAL A 55 -11.72 0.03 -4.01
CA VAL A 55 -12.38 1.24 -4.52
C VAL A 55 -13.44 1.77 -3.55
N ALA A 56 -14.18 0.87 -2.91
CA ALA A 56 -15.26 1.25 -1.98
C ALA A 56 -14.75 2.08 -0.78
N ARG A 57 -13.47 1.97 -0.43
CA ARG A 57 -12.91 2.65 0.72
C ARG A 57 -11.87 3.71 0.37
N LEU A 58 -11.62 3.91 -0.91
CA LEU A 58 -10.60 4.86 -1.36
C LEU A 58 -10.86 6.28 -0.82
N GLY A 59 -12.11 6.68 -0.75
CA GLY A 59 -12.50 8.00 -0.24
C GLY A 59 -12.25 8.20 1.25
N GLU A 60 -11.97 7.13 2.01
CA GLU A 60 -11.67 7.23 3.44
C GLU A 60 -10.21 7.60 3.69
N LEU A 61 -9.37 7.53 2.66
CA LEU A 61 -7.95 7.85 2.76
C LEU A 61 -7.70 9.31 2.45
N SER A 62 -6.63 9.86 3.03
CA SER A 62 -6.17 11.19 2.67
C SER A 62 -5.79 11.22 1.19
N PRO A 63 -6.07 12.32 0.47
CA PRO A 63 -5.68 12.41 -0.93
C PRO A 63 -4.16 12.27 -1.09
N PRO A 64 -3.68 11.71 -2.22
CA PRO A 64 -2.25 11.61 -2.46
C PRO A 64 -1.62 12.99 -2.59
N SER A 65 -0.40 13.13 -2.03
CA SER A 65 0.38 14.36 -2.18
C SER A 65 0.92 14.48 -3.61
N GLU A 66 1.44 15.66 -3.97
CA GLU A 66 2.09 15.86 -5.26
C GLU A 66 3.28 14.89 -5.44
N GLY A 67 4.05 14.67 -4.38
CA GLY A 67 5.16 13.72 -4.43
C GLY A 67 4.70 12.29 -4.69
N GLU A 68 3.60 11.87 -4.07
CA GLU A 68 3.02 10.55 -4.31
C GLU A 68 2.52 10.43 -5.76
N LEU A 69 1.84 11.45 -6.27
CA LEU A 69 1.35 11.45 -7.65
C LEU A 69 2.50 11.37 -8.66
N ALA A 70 3.59 12.09 -8.39
CA ALA A 70 4.78 12.04 -9.25
C ALA A 70 5.39 10.63 -9.27
N MET A 71 5.47 9.95 -8.11
CA MET A 71 6.00 8.60 -8.04
C MET A 71 5.06 7.58 -8.67
N LEU A 72 3.76 7.77 -8.57
CA LEU A 72 2.80 6.88 -9.21
C LEU A 72 2.92 6.89 -10.75
N ALA A 73 3.48 7.95 -11.32
CA ALA A 73 3.76 8.00 -12.76
C ALA A 73 4.89 7.04 -13.16
N ASN A 74 5.69 6.57 -12.21
CA ASN A 74 6.87 5.73 -12.46
C ASN A 74 6.70 4.28 -11.99
N VAL A 75 5.49 3.86 -11.59
CA VAL A 75 5.28 2.48 -11.12
C VAL A 75 5.43 1.48 -12.28
N ALA A 76 5.93 0.29 -11.95
CA ALA A 76 6.19 -0.75 -12.96
C ALA A 76 4.91 -1.40 -13.50
N SER A 77 3.89 -1.52 -12.65
CA SER A 77 2.61 -2.10 -13.04
C SER A 77 1.63 -1.00 -13.46
N GLU A 78 0.53 -1.39 -14.09
CA GLU A 78 -0.48 -0.44 -14.55
C GLU A 78 -0.96 0.47 -13.42
N ARG A 79 -0.91 1.78 -13.64
CA ARG A 79 -1.50 2.74 -12.73
C ARG A 79 -3.01 2.79 -12.96
N ARG A 80 -3.77 2.67 -11.87
CA ARG A 80 -5.24 2.71 -11.87
C ARG A 80 -5.74 3.87 -11.01
N PRO A 81 -7.02 4.27 -11.11
CA PRO A 81 -7.56 5.33 -10.27
C PRO A 81 -7.42 5.07 -8.77
N ASN A 82 -7.34 3.81 -8.35
CA ASN A 82 -7.16 3.40 -6.96
C ASN A 82 -5.71 3.04 -6.62
N SER A 83 -4.75 3.43 -7.46
CA SER A 83 -3.32 3.23 -7.17
C SER A 83 -2.86 4.19 -6.10
N ARG A 84 -2.15 3.66 -5.09
CA ARG A 84 -1.54 4.44 -4.03
C ARG A 84 -0.17 3.86 -3.69
N LEU A 85 0.68 4.67 -3.05
CA LEU A 85 1.94 4.17 -2.50
C LEU A 85 1.69 3.80 -1.03
N ALA A 86 1.94 2.53 -0.69
CA ALA A 86 1.67 2.02 0.65
C ALA A 86 2.41 2.79 1.74
N CYS A 87 3.58 3.34 1.43
CA CYS A 87 4.35 4.14 2.39
C CYS A 87 3.66 5.46 2.78
N GLN A 88 2.67 5.90 2.00
CA GLN A 88 1.93 7.13 2.25
C GLN A 88 0.57 6.90 2.92
N ILE A 89 0.19 5.66 3.16
CA ILE A 89 -1.07 5.31 3.82
C ILE A 89 -0.77 4.93 5.26
N LYS A 90 -1.14 5.79 6.21
CA LYS A 90 -0.94 5.53 7.63
C LYS A 90 -2.04 4.66 8.19
N VAL A 91 -1.65 3.69 9.01
CA VAL A 91 -2.58 2.82 9.72
C VAL A 91 -3.31 3.62 10.80
N SER A 92 -4.65 3.54 10.81
CA SER A 92 -5.49 4.11 11.85
C SER A 92 -6.66 3.15 12.10
N ASP A 93 -7.33 3.34 13.23
CA ASP A 93 -8.48 2.49 13.57
C ASP A 93 -9.60 2.60 12.53
N ALA A 94 -9.69 3.71 11.83
CA ALA A 94 -10.66 3.89 10.75
C ALA A 94 -10.42 2.95 9.56
N LEU A 95 -9.24 2.37 9.44
CA LEU A 95 -8.89 1.47 8.34
C LEU A 95 -9.16 -0.01 8.64
N GLU A 96 -9.79 -0.32 9.77
CA GLU A 96 -10.13 -1.72 10.11
C GLU A 96 -10.82 -2.41 8.93
N GLY A 97 -10.27 -3.56 8.54
CA GLY A 97 -10.82 -4.34 7.43
C GLY A 97 -10.44 -3.88 6.03
N LEU A 98 -9.55 -2.87 5.92
CA LEU A 98 -9.10 -2.41 4.61
C LEU A 98 -8.40 -3.53 3.84
N VAL A 99 -8.70 -3.64 2.55
CA VAL A 99 -8.07 -4.60 1.64
C VAL A 99 -7.27 -3.84 0.58
N VAL A 100 -6.02 -4.22 0.41
CA VAL A 100 -5.17 -3.68 -0.66
C VAL A 100 -4.65 -4.85 -1.50
N THR A 101 -4.64 -4.66 -2.81
CA THR A 101 -4.14 -5.67 -3.76
C THR A 101 -2.77 -5.22 -4.24
N LEU A 102 -1.81 -6.13 -4.23
CA LEU A 102 -0.44 -5.83 -4.63
C LEU A 102 -0.26 -6.15 -6.12
N PRO A 103 0.45 -5.28 -6.86
CA PRO A 103 0.63 -5.47 -8.30
C PRO A 103 1.61 -6.62 -8.58
N PRO A 104 1.57 -7.18 -9.80
CA PRO A 104 2.47 -8.30 -10.16
C PRO A 104 3.94 -7.89 -10.22
N ALA A 105 4.26 -6.60 -10.34
CA ALA A 105 5.64 -6.12 -10.38
C ALA A 105 5.75 -4.77 -9.69
N GLN A 106 6.89 -4.56 -8.98
CA GLN A 106 7.23 -3.27 -8.36
C GLN A 106 8.42 -2.60 -9.09
N GLU A 107 9.09 -3.36 -9.90
CA GLU A 107 10.20 -2.88 -10.72
C GLU A 107 10.02 -3.24 -12.19
#